data_c82c64a23dc352af1911d9a5bef80d33
#
_entry.id   c82c64a23dc352af1911d9a5bef80d33
#
_cell.length_a   1.000
_cell.length_b   1.000
_cell.length_c   1.000
_cell.angle_alpha   90.00
_cell.angle_beta   90.00
_cell.angle_gamma   90.00
#
_symmetry.space_group_name_H-M   'P 1'
#
loop_
_entity.id
_entity.type
_entity.pdbx_description
1 polymer ?
#
loop_
_entity_poly.entity_id
_entity_poly.type
_entity_poly.pdbx_seq_one_letter_code
_entity_poly.pdbx_strand_id
1 'polypeptide(L)'
;MKLQDKIAIVTGAASGMGKAIAEGYATEGAKVVVSDMNLEGAKAVAEAIVAEGGTAFAIDTNVTKAEDLERLFDETVKTYGKLDILVNNAGIMDGMEPVNEISDDRWDMIFAVNTTAVMKSMRIATKLFLEQGHGVIVNNISAGGLHGGRAGAAYTASKHAVVGLTKNTAFMFADKNIRCNGIAPGAVLTNITSSMTSVSEVGVARQGLGMALNPRVGQAEEIAKLAIFLGSEDASFINGQVVTADGGWTTY
;
A
#
# COMPACT_ATOMS: atom_id res chain seq x y z
N MET A 1 -7.95 -2.80 21.63
CA MET A 1 -7.16 -3.13 20.42
C MET A 1 -8.12 -3.37 19.26
N LYS A 2 -7.98 -2.60 18.19
CA LYS A 2 -8.92 -2.60 17.04
C LYS A 2 -8.72 -3.79 16.10
N LEU A 3 -7.55 -4.43 16.13
CA LEU A 3 -7.16 -5.52 15.24
C LEU A 3 -6.79 -6.80 16.00
N GLN A 4 -7.35 -6.96 17.20
CA GLN A 4 -7.05 -8.09 18.07
C GLN A 4 -7.19 -9.42 17.32
N ASP A 5 -6.13 -10.24 17.33
CA ASP A 5 -6.03 -11.56 16.70
C ASP A 5 -6.25 -11.61 15.17
N LYS A 6 -6.27 -10.44 14.50
CA LYS A 6 -6.27 -10.37 13.04
C LYS A 6 -4.90 -10.71 12.48
N ILE A 7 -4.86 -11.41 11.36
CA ILE A 7 -3.64 -11.73 10.61
C ILE A 7 -3.52 -10.76 9.44
N ALA A 8 -2.42 -10.03 9.37
CA ALA A 8 -2.22 -9.00 8.35
C ALA A 8 -0.92 -9.20 7.57
N ILE A 9 -0.98 -9.11 6.25
CA ILE A 9 0.19 -8.93 5.37
C ILE A 9 0.33 -7.44 5.06
N VAL A 10 1.55 -6.90 5.22
CA VAL A 10 1.91 -5.54 4.77
C VAL A 10 3.09 -5.64 3.81
N THR A 11 2.89 -5.23 2.55
CA THR A 11 3.96 -5.23 1.53
C THR A 11 4.73 -3.90 1.54
N GLY A 12 6.04 -3.95 1.22
CA GLY A 12 6.91 -2.77 1.29
C GLY A 12 7.06 -2.27 2.73
N ALA A 13 7.17 -3.19 3.69
CA ALA A 13 7.06 -2.91 5.12
C ALA A 13 8.42 -2.74 5.82
N ALA A 14 9.55 -2.75 5.11
CA ALA A 14 10.87 -2.51 5.71
C ALA A 14 11.09 -1.03 6.08
N SER A 15 10.28 -0.10 5.57
CA SER A 15 10.49 1.34 5.79
C SER A 15 9.22 2.17 5.57
N GLY A 16 9.28 3.47 5.87
CA GLY A 16 8.27 4.46 5.55
C GLY A 16 6.86 4.09 6.02
N MET A 17 5.86 4.32 5.17
CA MET A 17 4.46 4.05 5.52
C MET A 17 4.17 2.57 5.81
N GLY A 18 4.81 1.65 5.05
CA GLY A 18 4.64 0.21 5.28
C GLY A 18 5.12 -0.22 6.65
N LYS A 19 6.29 0.26 7.08
CA LYS A 19 6.81 0.04 8.44
C LYS A 19 5.82 0.57 9.49
N ALA A 20 5.41 1.84 9.38
CA ALA A 20 4.49 2.45 10.34
C ALA A 20 3.13 1.73 10.40
N ILE A 21 2.63 1.22 9.26
CA ILE A 21 1.41 0.42 9.21
C ILE A 21 1.62 -0.93 9.93
N ALA A 22 2.74 -1.61 9.69
CA ALA A 22 3.05 -2.89 10.32
C ALA A 22 3.16 -2.76 11.85
N GLU A 23 3.90 -1.76 12.34
CA GLU A 23 4.04 -1.44 13.76
C GLU A 23 2.69 -1.06 14.39
N GLY A 24 1.94 -0.17 13.73
CA GLY A 24 0.61 0.24 14.22
C GLY A 24 -0.40 -0.90 14.26
N TYR A 25 -0.38 -1.81 13.28
CA TYR A 25 -1.24 -3.00 13.28
C TYR A 25 -0.90 -3.92 14.44
N ALA A 26 0.40 -4.16 14.70
CA ALA A 26 0.85 -4.98 15.82
C ALA A 26 0.46 -4.36 17.18
N THR A 27 0.60 -3.04 17.33
CA THR A 27 0.16 -2.32 18.54
C THR A 27 -1.35 -2.47 18.79
N GLU A 28 -2.15 -2.60 17.72
CA GLU A 28 -3.59 -2.86 17.79
C GLU A 28 -3.95 -4.35 17.87
N GLY A 29 -2.97 -5.23 18.12
CA GLY A 29 -3.17 -6.64 18.42
C GLY A 29 -3.18 -7.56 17.21
N ALA A 30 -2.82 -7.08 16.02
CA ALA A 30 -2.66 -7.94 14.85
C ALA A 30 -1.36 -8.75 14.92
N LYS A 31 -1.37 -9.94 14.29
CA LYS A 31 -0.17 -10.68 13.93
C LYS A 31 0.23 -10.25 12.51
N VAL A 32 1.44 -9.73 12.36
CA VAL A 32 1.86 -9.04 11.14
C VAL A 32 2.91 -9.82 10.37
N VAL A 33 2.68 -10.00 9.09
CA VAL A 33 3.69 -10.47 8.14
C VAL A 33 4.32 -9.25 7.47
N VAL A 34 5.57 -8.98 7.82
CA VAL A 34 6.37 -7.87 7.30
C VAL A 34 7.04 -8.31 6.00
N SER A 35 6.48 -7.90 4.86
CA SER A 35 6.91 -8.34 3.53
C SER A 35 7.65 -7.21 2.82
N ASP A 36 8.89 -7.47 2.39
CA ASP A 36 9.71 -6.51 1.63
C ASP A 36 10.77 -7.25 0.81
N MET A 37 11.25 -6.65 -0.28
CA MET A 37 12.43 -7.14 -1.01
C MET A 37 13.74 -6.89 -0.25
N ASN A 38 13.75 -5.96 0.69
CA ASN A 38 14.83 -5.75 1.65
C ASN A 38 14.57 -6.60 2.90
N LEU A 39 14.98 -7.87 2.86
CA LEU A 39 14.76 -8.82 3.95
C LEU A 39 15.35 -8.34 5.28
N GLU A 40 16.54 -7.74 5.28
CA GLU A 40 17.17 -7.29 6.53
C GLU A 40 16.38 -6.14 7.17
N GLY A 41 15.88 -5.20 6.36
CA GLY A 41 14.99 -4.16 6.85
C GLY A 41 13.67 -4.72 7.38
N ALA A 42 13.08 -5.70 6.67
CA ALA A 42 11.86 -6.36 7.11
C ALA A 42 12.05 -7.13 8.43
N LYS A 43 13.18 -7.83 8.61
CA LYS A 43 13.54 -8.50 9.86
C LYS A 43 13.68 -7.51 11.02
N ALA A 44 14.38 -6.40 10.81
CA ALA A 44 14.53 -5.38 11.84
C ALA A 44 13.17 -4.82 12.32
N VAL A 45 12.21 -4.62 11.40
CA VAL A 45 10.85 -4.20 11.76
C VAL A 45 10.11 -5.30 12.52
N ALA A 46 10.18 -6.55 12.07
CA ALA A 46 9.52 -7.66 12.76
C ALA A 46 10.10 -7.88 14.18
N GLU A 47 11.42 -7.80 14.34
CA GLU A 47 12.10 -7.90 15.63
C GLU A 47 11.71 -6.76 16.58
N ALA A 48 11.59 -5.53 16.07
CA ALA A 48 11.13 -4.38 16.86
C ALA A 48 9.68 -4.60 17.35
N ILE A 49 8.79 -5.08 16.49
CA ILE A 49 7.41 -5.43 16.87
C ILE A 49 7.40 -6.49 17.99
N VAL A 50 8.22 -7.53 17.87
CA VAL A 50 8.30 -8.61 18.87
C VAL A 50 8.89 -8.10 20.19
N ALA A 51 9.89 -7.22 20.14
CA ALA A 51 10.50 -6.61 21.32
C ALA A 51 9.50 -5.74 22.11
N GLU A 52 8.51 -5.16 21.44
CA GLU A 52 7.41 -4.40 22.06
C GLU A 52 6.22 -5.29 22.49
N GLY A 53 6.38 -6.63 22.41
CA GLY A 53 5.37 -7.61 22.84
C GLY A 53 4.31 -7.95 21.78
N GLY A 54 4.49 -7.48 20.55
CA GLY A 54 3.65 -7.85 19.41
C GLY A 54 4.03 -9.21 18.80
N THR A 55 3.37 -9.57 17.72
CA THR A 55 3.66 -10.80 16.96
C THR A 55 3.89 -10.46 15.51
N ALA A 56 5.08 -10.74 14.99
CA ALA A 56 5.40 -10.53 13.59
C ALA A 56 6.48 -11.50 13.11
N PHE A 57 6.54 -11.70 11.80
CA PHE A 57 7.70 -12.29 11.13
C PHE A 57 7.92 -11.63 9.76
N ALA A 58 9.16 -11.75 9.25
CA ALA A 58 9.55 -11.14 7.99
C ALA A 58 9.61 -12.17 6.86
N ILE A 59 9.21 -11.76 5.65
CA ILE A 59 9.36 -12.55 4.43
C ILE A 59 10.00 -11.68 3.34
N ASP A 60 11.09 -12.20 2.73
CA ASP A 60 11.64 -11.66 1.49
C ASP A 60 10.62 -11.79 0.36
N THR A 61 10.24 -10.67 -0.25
CA THR A 61 9.22 -10.69 -1.29
C THR A 61 9.50 -9.63 -2.35
N ASN A 62 9.83 -10.05 -3.54
CA ASN A 62 9.73 -9.19 -4.70
C ASN A 62 8.31 -9.29 -5.27
N VAL A 63 7.49 -8.26 -5.05
CA VAL A 63 6.07 -8.26 -5.44
C VAL A 63 5.84 -8.40 -6.95
N THR A 64 6.85 -8.18 -7.79
CA THR A 64 6.75 -8.39 -9.25
C THR A 64 6.83 -9.87 -9.64
N LYS A 65 7.39 -10.73 -8.78
CA LYS A 65 7.52 -12.17 -9.00
C LYS A 65 6.30 -12.92 -8.48
N ALA A 66 5.69 -13.72 -9.33
CA ALA A 66 4.50 -14.48 -8.96
C ALA A 66 4.79 -15.51 -7.86
N GLU A 67 5.91 -16.20 -7.98
CA GLU A 67 6.38 -17.21 -7.01
C GLU A 67 6.63 -16.61 -5.62
N ASP A 68 7.12 -15.38 -5.54
CA ASP A 68 7.33 -14.71 -4.25
C ASP A 68 6.00 -14.31 -3.60
N LEU A 69 5.04 -13.84 -4.39
CA LEU A 69 3.70 -13.57 -3.89
C LEU A 69 3.02 -14.86 -3.40
N GLU A 70 3.04 -15.94 -4.18
CA GLU A 70 2.47 -17.22 -3.77
C GLU A 70 3.10 -17.69 -2.44
N ARG A 71 4.43 -17.69 -2.34
CA ARG A 71 5.15 -18.02 -1.09
C ARG A 71 4.74 -17.13 0.09
N LEU A 72 4.57 -15.83 -0.12
CA LEU A 72 4.13 -14.89 0.93
C LEU A 72 2.80 -15.31 1.55
N PHE A 73 1.82 -15.62 0.71
CA PHE A 73 0.50 -16.02 1.18
C PHE A 73 0.51 -17.43 1.79
N ASP A 74 1.21 -18.38 1.17
CA ASP A 74 1.32 -19.77 1.66
C ASP A 74 1.99 -19.83 3.04
N GLU A 75 3.12 -19.14 3.24
CA GLU A 75 3.79 -19.09 4.54
C GLU A 75 2.95 -18.34 5.60
N THR A 76 2.17 -17.34 5.19
CA THR A 76 1.23 -16.67 6.10
C THR A 76 0.16 -17.65 6.59
N VAL A 77 -0.50 -18.37 5.68
CA VAL A 77 -1.55 -19.33 6.03
C VAL A 77 -0.97 -20.50 6.79
N LYS A 78 0.20 -21.01 6.43
CA LYS A 78 0.89 -22.08 7.14
C LYS A 78 1.24 -21.70 8.58
N THR A 79 1.65 -20.44 8.82
CA THR A 79 2.07 -19.95 10.14
C THR A 79 0.87 -19.62 11.04
N TYR A 80 -0.16 -18.98 10.49
CA TYR A 80 -1.25 -18.42 11.27
C TYR A 80 -2.63 -19.04 10.99
N GLY A 81 -2.73 -19.91 9.99
CA GLY A 81 -3.97 -20.63 9.64
C GLY A 81 -4.96 -19.86 8.76
N LYS A 82 -4.78 -18.55 8.60
CA LYS A 82 -5.69 -17.68 7.83
C LYS A 82 -4.99 -16.37 7.43
N LEU A 83 -5.71 -15.55 6.66
CA LEU A 83 -5.37 -14.14 6.42
C LEU A 83 -6.64 -13.30 6.62
N ASP A 84 -6.58 -12.23 7.40
CA ASP A 84 -7.71 -11.31 7.61
C ASP A 84 -7.56 -10.01 6.81
N ILE A 85 -6.32 -9.48 6.70
CA ILE A 85 -6.07 -8.17 6.11
C ILE A 85 -4.88 -8.22 5.15
N LEU A 86 -5.08 -7.71 3.93
CA LEU A 86 -3.99 -7.45 2.99
C LEU A 86 -3.79 -5.94 2.85
N VAL A 87 -2.58 -5.45 3.14
CA VAL A 87 -2.16 -4.07 2.86
C VAL A 87 -1.19 -4.06 1.68
N ASN A 88 -1.65 -3.60 0.53
CA ASN A 88 -0.82 -3.35 -0.64
C ASN A 88 -0.18 -1.95 -0.50
N ASN A 89 1.04 -1.92 0.03
CA ASN A 89 1.76 -0.66 0.24
C ASN A 89 3.04 -0.56 -0.62
N ALA A 90 3.65 -1.67 -1.02
CA ALA A 90 4.82 -1.63 -1.89
C ALA A 90 4.58 -0.77 -3.14
N GLY A 91 5.52 0.10 -3.45
CA GLY A 91 5.42 1.01 -4.58
C GLY A 91 6.70 1.77 -4.85
N ILE A 92 6.88 2.21 -6.09
CA ILE A 92 8.01 3.02 -6.55
C ILE A 92 7.51 4.25 -7.29
N MET A 93 8.31 5.33 -7.29
CA MET A 93 8.03 6.55 -8.05
C MET A 93 8.68 6.52 -9.42
N ASP A 94 8.06 7.23 -10.37
CA ASP A 94 8.73 7.68 -11.59
C ASP A 94 9.61 8.91 -11.31
N GLY A 95 10.34 9.38 -12.31
CA GLY A 95 11.19 10.58 -12.24
C GLY A 95 10.45 11.89 -12.53
N MET A 96 9.15 11.95 -12.28
CA MET A 96 8.28 13.09 -12.66
C MET A 96 8.18 13.28 -14.19
N GLU A 97 8.51 12.25 -14.97
CA GLU A 97 8.55 12.32 -16.42
C GLU A 97 7.15 12.59 -17.00
N PRO A 98 7.00 13.62 -17.86
CA PRO A 98 5.80 13.77 -18.69
C PRO A 98 5.74 12.68 -19.76
N VAL A 99 4.58 12.54 -20.44
CA VAL A 99 4.31 11.41 -21.36
C VAL A 99 5.32 11.29 -22.53
N ASN A 100 5.93 12.39 -22.94
CA ASN A 100 6.92 12.42 -24.01
C ASN A 100 8.35 12.08 -23.58
N GLU A 101 8.61 11.94 -22.29
CA GLU A 101 9.94 11.64 -21.75
C GLU A 101 10.02 10.24 -21.12
N ILE A 102 8.89 9.64 -20.73
CA ILE A 102 8.89 8.32 -20.10
C ILE A 102 9.30 7.23 -21.10
N SER A 103 10.26 6.37 -20.73
CA SER A 103 10.63 5.22 -21.54
C SER A 103 9.67 4.04 -21.30
N ASP A 104 9.59 3.13 -22.28
CA ASP A 104 8.77 1.90 -22.17
C ASP A 104 9.22 1.04 -20.99
N ASP A 105 10.52 0.83 -20.79
CA ASP A 105 11.05 0.06 -19.65
C ASP A 105 10.65 0.68 -18.29
N ARG A 106 10.69 2.00 -18.20
CA ARG A 106 10.29 2.70 -16.96
C ARG A 106 8.81 2.59 -16.72
N TRP A 107 8.01 2.75 -17.78
CA TRP A 107 6.56 2.54 -17.74
C TRP A 107 6.23 1.13 -17.26
N ASP A 108 6.82 0.12 -17.87
CA ASP A 108 6.57 -1.29 -17.54
C ASP A 108 6.97 -1.62 -16.10
N MET A 109 8.11 -1.12 -15.62
CA MET A 109 8.56 -1.30 -14.25
C MET A 109 7.60 -0.66 -13.24
N ILE A 110 7.15 0.57 -13.48
CA ILE A 110 6.18 1.27 -12.62
C ILE A 110 4.86 0.49 -12.56
N PHE A 111 4.35 0.04 -13.70
CA PHE A 111 3.12 -0.75 -13.74
C PHE A 111 3.29 -2.14 -13.12
N ALA A 112 4.44 -2.79 -13.31
CA ALA A 112 4.72 -4.08 -12.70
C ALA A 112 4.61 -4.03 -11.17
N VAL A 113 5.22 -3.00 -10.54
CA VAL A 113 5.20 -2.84 -9.08
C VAL A 113 3.89 -2.24 -8.59
N ASN A 114 3.50 -1.08 -9.14
CA ASN A 114 2.41 -0.28 -8.54
C ASN A 114 1.00 -0.80 -8.87
N THR A 115 0.85 -1.61 -9.93
CA THR A 115 -0.47 -2.03 -10.43
C THR A 115 -0.58 -3.54 -10.56
N THR A 116 0.31 -4.17 -11.36
CA THR A 116 0.22 -5.61 -11.64
C THR A 116 0.44 -6.44 -10.38
N ALA A 117 1.41 -6.09 -9.56
CA ALA A 117 1.65 -6.75 -8.27
C ALA A 117 0.45 -6.60 -7.32
N VAL A 118 -0.13 -5.41 -7.24
CA VAL A 118 -1.35 -5.15 -6.44
C VAL A 118 -2.49 -6.04 -6.92
N MET A 119 -2.76 -6.09 -8.23
CA MET A 119 -3.80 -6.95 -8.80
C MET A 119 -3.54 -8.44 -8.47
N LYS A 120 -2.29 -8.91 -8.61
CA LYS A 120 -1.93 -10.31 -8.30
C LYS A 120 -2.14 -10.63 -6.82
N SER A 121 -1.67 -9.77 -5.91
CA SER A 121 -1.86 -9.92 -4.45
C SER A 121 -3.36 -9.94 -4.10
N MET A 122 -4.14 -9.00 -4.64
CA MET A 122 -5.59 -8.95 -4.44
C MET A 122 -6.27 -10.23 -4.92
N ARG A 123 -5.84 -10.78 -6.06
CA ARG A 123 -6.39 -12.03 -6.62
C ARG A 123 -6.14 -13.23 -5.70
N ILE A 124 -4.94 -13.34 -5.11
CA ILE A 124 -4.63 -14.43 -4.16
C ILE A 124 -5.44 -14.22 -2.88
N ALA A 125 -5.40 -13.04 -2.29
CA ALA A 125 -6.13 -12.72 -1.07
C ALA A 125 -7.64 -12.95 -1.22
N THR A 126 -8.23 -12.52 -2.33
CA THR A 126 -9.67 -12.67 -2.57
C THR A 126 -10.10 -14.13 -2.62
N LYS A 127 -9.26 -15.04 -3.19
CA LYS A 127 -9.55 -16.49 -3.17
C LYS A 127 -9.60 -17.01 -1.73
N LEU A 128 -8.60 -16.69 -0.90
CA LEU A 128 -8.57 -17.07 0.51
C LEU A 128 -9.77 -16.48 1.27
N PHE A 129 -10.09 -15.22 1.03
CA PHE A 129 -11.21 -14.53 1.69
C PHE A 129 -12.57 -15.15 1.32
N LEU A 130 -12.75 -15.60 0.07
CA LEU A 130 -13.97 -16.31 -0.34
C LEU A 130 -14.11 -17.66 0.36
N GLU A 131 -13.02 -18.40 0.55
CA GLU A 131 -13.02 -19.69 1.25
C GLU A 131 -13.31 -19.51 2.74
N GLN A 132 -12.79 -18.47 3.38
CA GLN A 132 -12.99 -18.20 4.82
C GLN A 132 -14.23 -17.34 5.14
N GLY A 133 -14.88 -16.73 4.13
CA GLY A 133 -16.12 -15.97 4.28
C GLY A 133 -15.94 -14.52 4.78
N HIS A 134 -14.73 -13.98 4.80
CA HIS A 134 -14.44 -12.58 5.18
C HIS A 134 -13.05 -12.15 4.71
N GLY A 135 -12.82 -10.84 4.61
CA GLY A 135 -11.49 -10.28 4.37
C GLY A 135 -11.50 -8.77 4.17
N VAL A 136 -10.35 -8.17 4.37
CA VAL A 136 -10.15 -6.72 4.16
C VAL A 136 -8.92 -6.47 3.30
N ILE A 137 -9.06 -5.61 2.30
CA ILE A 137 -7.96 -5.11 1.48
C ILE A 137 -7.84 -3.60 1.69
N VAL A 138 -6.62 -3.14 1.99
CA VAL A 138 -6.27 -1.73 2.06
C VAL A 138 -5.16 -1.46 1.03
N ASN A 139 -5.47 -0.66 0.02
CA ASN A 139 -4.53 -0.28 -1.03
C ASN A 139 -3.93 1.10 -0.74
N ASN A 140 -2.62 1.19 -0.55
CA ASN A 140 -1.92 2.47 -0.45
C ASN A 140 -1.72 3.05 -1.86
N ILE A 141 -2.61 3.97 -2.23
CA ILE A 141 -2.68 4.56 -3.57
C ILE A 141 -1.74 5.78 -3.62
N SER A 142 -2.26 6.95 -3.58
CA SER A 142 -1.60 8.27 -3.55
C SER A 142 -2.61 9.35 -3.96
N ALA A 143 -2.41 10.60 -3.59
CA ALA A 143 -3.05 11.75 -4.22
C ALA A 143 -2.82 11.77 -5.75
N GLY A 144 -1.67 11.24 -6.22
CA GLY A 144 -1.38 11.02 -7.64
C GLY A 144 -2.28 9.99 -8.33
N GLY A 145 -3.03 9.17 -7.59
CA GLY A 145 -4.07 8.28 -8.14
C GLY A 145 -5.43 8.96 -8.33
N LEU A 146 -5.58 10.19 -7.86
CA LEU A 146 -6.81 10.99 -7.98
C LEU A 146 -6.60 12.28 -8.80
N HIS A 147 -5.36 12.76 -8.91
CA HIS A 147 -5.01 14.03 -9.53
C HIS A 147 -3.78 13.89 -10.42
N GLY A 148 -3.80 14.50 -11.62
CA GLY A 148 -2.73 14.40 -12.62
C GLY A 148 -1.44 15.17 -12.28
N GLY A 149 -1.49 16.12 -11.35
CA GLY A 149 -0.39 17.03 -11.04
C GLY A 149 0.37 16.68 -9.74
N ARG A 150 0.57 15.40 -9.42
CA ARG A 150 1.21 14.97 -8.16
C ARG A 150 2.39 14.00 -8.36
N ALA A 151 2.64 13.57 -9.59
CA ALA A 151 3.74 12.70 -10.00
C ALA A 151 3.89 12.76 -11.53
N GLY A 152 4.80 11.98 -12.11
CA GLY A 152 4.92 11.83 -13.56
C GLY A 152 3.82 10.94 -14.15
N ALA A 153 3.89 10.75 -15.46
CA ALA A 153 2.84 10.10 -16.25
C ALA A 153 2.59 8.64 -15.83
N ALA A 154 3.67 7.84 -15.68
CA ALA A 154 3.56 6.42 -15.35
C ALA A 154 3.04 6.19 -13.93
N TYR A 155 3.57 6.90 -12.94
CA TYR A 155 3.10 6.80 -11.56
C TYR A 155 1.63 7.20 -11.46
N THR A 156 1.26 8.35 -12.03
CA THR A 156 -0.12 8.84 -12.04
C THR A 156 -1.07 7.80 -12.64
N ALA A 157 -0.76 7.28 -13.84
CA ALA A 157 -1.58 6.27 -14.50
C ALA A 157 -1.67 4.98 -13.67
N SER A 158 -0.54 4.50 -13.12
CA SER A 158 -0.50 3.28 -12.30
C SER A 158 -1.37 3.38 -11.05
N LYS A 159 -1.35 4.51 -10.36
CA LYS A 159 -2.14 4.73 -9.15
C LYS A 159 -3.63 4.94 -9.44
N HIS A 160 -3.99 5.57 -10.58
CA HIS A 160 -5.39 5.61 -11.05
C HIS A 160 -5.92 4.20 -11.36
N ALA A 161 -5.10 3.32 -11.94
CA ALA A 161 -5.49 1.93 -12.17
C ALA A 161 -5.84 1.20 -10.85
N VAL A 162 -5.10 1.45 -9.76
CA VAL A 162 -5.40 0.87 -8.44
C VAL A 162 -6.71 1.42 -7.85
N VAL A 163 -7.08 2.67 -8.13
CA VAL A 163 -8.42 3.19 -7.78
C VAL A 163 -9.52 2.36 -8.44
N GLY A 164 -9.36 2.05 -9.73
CA GLY A 164 -10.29 1.19 -10.47
C GLY A 164 -10.38 -0.21 -9.87
N LEU A 165 -9.25 -0.85 -9.58
CA LEU A 165 -9.18 -2.17 -8.93
C LEU A 165 -9.86 -2.15 -7.56
N THR A 166 -9.62 -1.13 -6.74
CA THR A 166 -10.23 -0.98 -5.41
C THR A 166 -11.75 -0.94 -5.49
N LYS A 167 -12.29 -0.08 -6.34
CA LYS A 167 -13.75 0.08 -6.51
C LYS A 167 -14.41 -1.17 -7.10
N ASN A 168 -13.78 -1.77 -8.12
CA ASN A 168 -14.31 -2.99 -8.74
C ASN A 168 -14.34 -4.15 -7.75
N THR A 169 -13.25 -4.39 -7.02
CA THR A 169 -13.19 -5.48 -6.03
C THR A 169 -14.20 -5.28 -4.90
N ALA A 170 -14.32 -4.05 -4.40
CA ALA A 170 -15.32 -3.73 -3.39
C ALA A 170 -16.74 -4.04 -3.84
N PHE A 171 -17.10 -3.67 -5.07
CA PHE A 171 -18.42 -3.94 -5.65
C PHE A 171 -18.67 -5.44 -5.87
N MET A 172 -17.70 -6.12 -6.50
CA MET A 172 -17.85 -7.53 -6.91
C MET A 172 -17.97 -8.49 -5.73
N PHE A 173 -17.43 -8.13 -4.55
CA PHE A 173 -17.39 -9.01 -3.38
C PHE A 173 -18.08 -8.43 -2.14
N ALA A 174 -18.90 -7.40 -2.32
CA ALA A 174 -19.62 -6.75 -1.20
C ALA A 174 -20.54 -7.72 -0.44
N ASP A 175 -21.20 -8.65 -1.15
CA ASP A 175 -22.09 -9.68 -0.60
C ASP A 175 -21.33 -10.88 0.01
N LYS A 176 -20.00 -10.88 -0.05
CA LYS A 176 -19.12 -11.95 0.47
C LYS A 176 -18.38 -11.53 1.75
N ASN A 177 -18.81 -10.43 2.38
CA ASN A 177 -18.14 -9.89 3.56
C ASN A 177 -16.65 -9.58 3.31
N ILE A 178 -16.34 -9.10 2.08
CA ILE A 178 -14.99 -8.67 1.70
C ILE A 178 -15.05 -7.17 1.43
N ARG A 179 -14.21 -6.40 2.15
CA ARG A 179 -14.06 -4.96 1.95
C ARG A 179 -12.74 -4.64 1.25
N CYS A 180 -12.78 -3.68 0.35
CA CYS A 180 -11.61 -3.18 -0.35
C CYS A 180 -11.66 -1.65 -0.38
N ASN A 181 -10.71 -1.00 0.31
CA ASN A 181 -10.62 0.45 0.36
C ASN A 181 -9.20 0.92 0.00
N GLY A 182 -9.09 2.18 -0.37
CA GLY A 182 -7.83 2.83 -0.68
C GLY A 182 -7.52 3.98 0.27
N ILE A 183 -6.24 4.25 0.45
CA ILE A 183 -5.72 5.48 1.04
C ILE A 183 -5.03 6.25 -0.07
N ALA A 184 -5.29 7.54 -0.17
CA ALA A 184 -4.61 8.45 -1.08
C ALA A 184 -3.77 9.47 -0.27
N PRO A 185 -2.54 9.10 0.15
CA PRO A 185 -1.66 10.02 0.86
C PRO A 185 -1.24 11.19 -0.04
N GLY A 186 -1.10 12.35 0.58
CA GLY A 186 -0.37 13.49 0.00
C GLY A 186 1.14 13.30 0.09
N ALA A 187 1.88 14.40 0.27
CA ALA A 187 3.31 14.34 0.57
C ALA A 187 3.52 13.82 2.00
N VAL A 188 4.17 12.67 2.13
CA VAL A 188 4.50 12.02 3.41
C VAL A 188 6.01 11.81 3.48
N LEU A 189 6.60 12.07 4.63
CA LEU A 189 8.04 11.88 4.86
C LEU A 189 8.37 10.38 4.81
N THR A 190 8.95 9.96 3.68
CA THR A 190 9.37 8.58 3.41
C THR A 190 10.58 8.58 2.48
N ASN A 191 11.16 7.41 2.27
CA ASN A 191 12.27 7.21 1.33
C ASN A 191 11.81 6.81 -0.09
N ILE A 192 10.53 6.97 -0.46
CA ILE A 192 10.00 6.54 -1.77
C ILE A 192 10.75 7.20 -2.95
N THR A 193 11.23 8.43 -2.77
CA THR A 193 12.01 9.15 -3.78
C THR A 193 13.37 8.50 -4.09
N SER A 194 13.87 7.61 -3.23
CA SER A 194 15.10 6.87 -3.51
C SER A 194 14.95 5.90 -4.70
N SER A 195 13.73 5.58 -5.11
CA SER A 195 13.43 4.78 -6.31
C SER A 195 13.56 5.56 -7.63
N MET A 196 13.70 6.90 -7.57
CA MET A 196 13.85 7.76 -8.74
C MET A 196 15.29 7.65 -9.28
N THR A 197 15.45 7.07 -10.46
CA THR A 197 16.79 6.90 -11.10
C THR A 197 17.16 8.03 -12.05
N SER A 198 16.16 8.72 -12.59
CA SER A 198 16.27 9.92 -13.41
C SER A 198 15.15 10.87 -13.03
N VAL A 199 15.35 12.15 -13.21
CA VAL A 199 14.36 13.17 -12.83
C VAL A 199 14.20 14.14 -14.00
N SER A 200 12.95 14.32 -14.45
CA SER A 200 12.60 15.30 -15.48
C SER A 200 12.65 16.71 -14.89
N GLU A 201 13.51 17.58 -15.42
CA GLU A 201 13.55 19.00 -15.03
C GLU A 201 12.24 19.71 -15.32
N VAL A 202 11.64 19.45 -16.49
CA VAL A 202 10.34 20.01 -16.89
C VAL A 202 9.24 19.52 -15.97
N GLY A 203 9.24 18.22 -15.67
CA GLY A 203 8.28 17.61 -14.76
C GLY A 203 8.37 18.19 -13.35
N VAL A 204 9.56 18.25 -12.76
CA VAL A 204 9.78 18.83 -11.42
C VAL A 204 9.38 20.30 -11.37
N ALA A 205 9.77 21.11 -12.36
CA ALA A 205 9.40 22.52 -12.40
C ALA A 205 7.87 22.69 -12.44
N ARG A 206 7.18 21.89 -13.22
CA ARG A 206 5.72 21.94 -13.32
C ARG A 206 5.01 21.44 -12.06
N GLN A 207 5.47 20.31 -11.49
CA GLN A 207 4.94 19.74 -10.24
C GLN A 207 5.19 20.68 -9.04
N GLY A 208 6.32 21.37 -9.02
CA GLY A 208 6.68 22.35 -8.00
C GLY A 208 5.62 23.44 -7.78
N LEU A 209 4.92 23.85 -8.83
CA LEU A 209 3.81 24.80 -8.73
C LEU A 209 2.67 24.26 -7.84
N GLY A 210 2.37 22.97 -7.97
CA GLY A 210 1.37 22.32 -7.13
C GLY A 210 1.88 22.02 -5.72
N MET A 211 3.18 21.75 -5.55
CA MET A 211 3.80 21.53 -4.24
C MET A 211 3.77 22.77 -3.36
N ALA A 212 3.82 23.96 -3.93
CA ALA A 212 3.72 25.21 -3.17
C ALA A 212 2.39 25.39 -2.43
N LEU A 213 1.35 24.66 -2.82
CA LEU A 213 0.04 24.66 -2.17
C LEU A 213 -0.09 23.56 -1.09
N ASN A 214 0.92 22.71 -0.92
CA ASN A 214 0.90 21.69 0.12
C ASN A 214 1.05 22.35 1.50
N PRO A 215 0.07 22.19 2.41
CA PRO A 215 0.11 22.87 3.71
C PRO A 215 1.24 22.34 4.62
N ARG A 216 1.59 21.07 4.50
CA ARG A 216 2.68 20.41 5.22
C ARG A 216 2.98 19.02 4.68
N VAL A 217 4.14 18.50 5.01
CA VAL A 217 4.47 17.09 4.83
C VAL A 217 3.89 16.30 6.01
N GLY A 218 3.17 15.21 5.71
CA GLY A 218 2.63 14.29 6.71
C GLY A 218 3.69 13.32 7.24
N GLN A 219 3.36 12.63 8.33
CA GLN A 219 4.18 11.55 8.90
C GLN A 219 3.57 10.18 8.52
N ALA A 220 4.42 9.16 8.45
CA ALA A 220 3.98 7.79 8.10
C ALA A 220 2.92 7.25 9.09
N GLU A 221 3.03 7.60 10.37
CA GLU A 221 2.11 7.22 11.43
C GLU A 221 0.70 7.79 11.24
N GLU A 222 0.56 8.94 10.56
CA GLU A 222 -0.77 9.49 10.23
C GLU A 222 -1.48 8.61 9.21
N ILE A 223 -0.75 8.04 8.25
CA ILE A 223 -1.28 7.08 7.29
C ILE A 223 -1.58 5.73 7.95
N ALA A 224 -0.72 5.29 8.88
CA ALA A 224 -0.94 4.07 9.65
C ALA A 224 -2.25 4.12 10.46
N LYS A 225 -2.60 5.26 11.08
CA LYS A 225 -3.87 5.43 11.78
C LYS A 225 -5.08 5.23 10.87
N LEU A 226 -5.03 5.74 9.65
CA LEU A 226 -6.10 5.52 8.67
C LEU A 226 -6.14 4.08 8.19
N ALA A 227 -4.98 3.43 7.98
CA ALA A 227 -4.90 2.02 7.62
C ALA A 227 -5.51 1.13 8.73
N ILE A 228 -5.23 1.40 10.01
CA ILE A 228 -5.83 0.73 11.17
C ILE A 228 -7.36 0.87 11.14
N PHE A 229 -7.86 2.09 10.96
CA PHE A 229 -9.30 2.33 10.87
C PHE A 229 -9.95 1.53 9.74
N LEU A 230 -9.40 1.60 8.51
CA LEU A 230 -9.94 0.87 7.35
C LEU A 230 -9.83 -0.65 7.49
N GLY A 231 -8.80 -1.14 8.20
CA GLY A 231 -8.60 -2.56 8.51
C GLY A 231 -9.54 -3.10 9.57
N SER A 232 -10.11 -2.24 10.40
CA SER A 232 -10.91 -2.62 11.57
C SER A 232 -12.42 -2.68 11.29
N GLU A 233 -13.17 -3.17 12.28
CA GLU A 233 -14.64 -3.20 12.26
C GLU A 233 -15.26 -1.79 12.37
N ASP A 234 -14.50 -0.79 12.83
CA ASP A 234 -14.95 0.62 12.82
C ASP A 234 -15.28 1.12 11.41
N ALA A 235 -14.68 0.49 10.38
CA ALA A 235 -14.93 0.76 8.97
C ALA A 235 -15.86 -0.27 8.30
N SER A 236 -16.66 -1.02 9.06
CA SER A 236 -17.49 -2.12 8.52
C SER A 236 -18.48 -1.68 7.43
N PHE A 237 -18.93 -0.43 7.43
CA PHE A 237 -19.83 0.12 6.41
C PHE A 237 -19.10 0.95 5.33
N ILE A 238 -17.75 0.94 5.34
CA ILE A 238 -16.93 1.63 4.33
C ILE A 238 -16.36 0.60 3.36
N ASN A 239 -16.78 0.67 2.10
CA ASN A 239 -16.33 -0.23 1.04
C ASN A 239 -16.24 0.51 -0.30
N GLY A 240 -15.16 0.29 -1.06
CA GLY A 240 -14.91 0.93 -2.34
C GLY A 240 -14.46 2.39 -2.27
N GLN A 241 -14.15 2.90 -1.08
CA GLN A 241 -13.72 4.29 -0.90
C GLN A 241 -12.21 4.44 -1.07
N VAL A 242 -11.80 5.59 -1.59
CA VAL A 242 -10.42 6.05 -1.58
C VAL A 242 -10.36 7.31 -0.73
N VAL A 243 -9.84 7.17 0.48
CA VAL A 243 -9.80 8.25 1.47
C VAL A 243 -8.52 9.06 1.28
N THR A 244 -8.66 10.33 0.96
CA THR A 244 -7.53 11.26 0.85
C THR A 244 -7.00 11.63 2.23
N ALA A 245 -5.69 11.53 2.42
CA ALA A 245 -4.97 11.88 3.63
C ALA A 245 -3.77 12.78 3.28
N ASP A 246 -4.04 14.05 3.01
CA ASP A 246 -3.10 15.00 2.41
C ASP A 246 -3.05 16.38 3.08
N GLY A 247 -3.67 16.51 4.25
CA GLY A 247 -3.73 17.78 4.97
C GLY A 247 -4.58 18.87 4.29
N GLY A 248 -5.42 18.50 3.32
CA GLY A 248 -6.21 19.44 2.53
C GLY A 248 -5.54 19.92 1.25
N TRP A 249 -4.39 19.34 0.88
CA TRP A 249 -3.61 19.75 -0.31
C TRP A 249 -4.41 19.69 -1.62
N THR A 250 -5.35 18.77 -1.75
CA THR A 250 -6.09 18.54 -3.02
C THR A 250 -7.57 18.90 -2.97
N THR A 251 -7.98 19.75 -2.02
CA THR A 251 -9.38 20.13 -1.82
C THR A 251 -9.89 21.30 -2.67
N TYR A 252 -9.11 21.76 -3.65
CA TYR A 252 -9.47 22.86 -4.56
C TYR A 252 -9.69 22.37 -5.99
#